data_3733e049da29cd40c55ae60955908128
#
_entry.id   3733e049da29cd40c55ae60955908128
#
_cell.length_a   1.000
_cell.length_b   1.000
_cell.length_c   1.000
_cell.angle_alpha   90.00
_cell.angle_beta   90.00
_cell.angle_gamma   90.00
#
_symmetry.space_group_name_H-M   'P 1'
#
loop_
_entity.id
_entity.type
_entity.pdbx_description
1 polymer ?
#
loop_
_entity_poly.entity_id
_entity_poly.type
_entity_poly.pdbx_seq_one_letter_code
_entity_poly.pdbx_strand_id
1 'polypeptide(L)'
;MAGRHRLDPHDERVRSFFAHRHLATLTTPRADGTPHVVPVGVTFDPAAGLARVITSAGSAKARHVAAAGPDGVPVAVCQVDGRWWLTVEGRAVLRRDPESVAEAERRYAERYRTPRPNPERVVIEIAVTGLLGSLPG
;
A
#
# COMPACT_ATOMS: atom_id res chain seq x y z
N MET A 1 -4.24 22.63 7.20
CA MET A 1 -3.86 22.90 5.81
C MET A 1 -3.30 21.65 5.21
N ALA A 2 -3.95 21.16 4.16
CA ALA A 2 -3.56 19.90 3.52
C ALA A 2 -2.09 19.91 3.07
N GLY A 3 -1.60 21.03 2.53
CA GLY A 3 -0.23 21.13 2.04
C GLY A 3 0.86 21.05 3.09
N ARG A 4 0.55 21.28 4.37
CA ARG A 4 1.57 21.30 5.42
C ARG A 4 2.16 19.93 5.73
N HIS A 5 1.40 18.88 5.49
CA HIS A 5 1.80 17.51 5.81
C HIS A 5 2.19 16.70 4.56
N ARG A 6 2.21 17.35 3.40
CA ARG A 6 2.63 16.69 2.16
C ARG A 6 4.12 16.41 2.20
N LEU A 7 4.47 15.21 1.76
CA LEU A 7 5.85 14.73 1.78
C LEU A 7 6.30 14.40 0.36
N ASP A 8 7.59 14.61 0.11
CA ASP A 8 8.22 14.19 -1.14
C ASP A 8 8.47 12.69 -1.06
N PRO A 9 8.11 11.90 -2.08
CA PRO A 9 8.40 10.46 -2.08
C PRO A 9 9.88 10.11 -1.94
N HIS A 10 10.78 11.05 -2.28
CA HIS A 10 12.22 10.85 -2.19
C HIS A 10 12.85 11.44 -0.93
N ASP A 11 12.03 11.96 -0.02
CA ASP A 11 12.49 12.46 1.29
C ASP A 11 13.10 11.31 2.08
N GLU A 12 14.27 11.55 2.66
CA GLU A 12 15.01 10.56 3.44
C GLU A 12 14.19 10.05 4.63
N ARG A 13 13.34 10.89 5.20
CA ARG A 13 12.46 10.49 6.31
C ARG A 13 11.40 9.48 5.86
N VAL A 14 10.87 9.64 4.66
CA VAL A 14 9.93 8.68 4.05
C VAL A 14 10.65 7.35 3.82
N ARG A 15 11.83 7.40 3.24
CA ARG A 15 12.64 6.21 3.00
C ARG A 15 12.95 5.47 4.30
N SER A 16 13.37 6.20 5.32
CA SER A 16 13.67 5.62 6.63
C SER A 16 12.45 4.97 7.27
N PHE A 17 11.27 5.62 7.15
CA PHE A 17 10.03 5.07 7.70
C PHE A 17 9.67 3.73 7.04
N PHE A 18 9.86 3.62 5.74
CA PHE A 18 9.61 2.37 5.01
C PHE A 18 10.71 1.33 5.19
N ALA A 19 11.90 1.72 5.63
CA ALA A 19 12.97 0.78 5.94
C ALA A 19 12.69 -0.02 7.21
N HIS A 20 11.88 0.52 8.11
CA HIS A 20 11.49 -0.15 9.34
C HIS A 20 10.13 -0.78 9.20
N ARG A 21 9.93 -1.89 9.89
CA ARG A 21 8.69 -2.66 9.83
C ARG A 21 7.59 -1.97 10.63
N HIS A 22 6.51 -1.60 9.95
CA HIS A 22 5.32 -1.04 10.58
C HIS A 22 4.10 -1.73 10.00
N LEU A 23 3.12 -2.06 10.85
CA LEU A 23 1.81 -2.44 10.36
C LEU A 23 1.10 -1.20 9.85
N ALA A 24 0.27 -1.40 8.84
CA ALA A 24 -0.49 -0.33 8.22
C ALA A 24 -1.97 -0.73 8.16
N THR A 25 -2.83 0.23 7.91
CA THR A 25 -4.23 -0.04 7.56
C THR A 25 -4.48 0.41 6.14
N LEU A 26 -5.14 -0.45 5.36
CA LEU A 26 -5.55 -0.14 4.00
C LEU A 26 -7.03 0.15 3.99
N THR A 27 -7.40 1.29 3.44
CA THR A 27 -8.79 1.67 3.24
C THR A 27 -9.14 1.52 1.77
N THR A 28 -10.15 0.69 1.49
CA THR A 28 -10.71 0.52 0.15
C THR A 28 -12.21 0.83 0.18
N PRO A 29 -12.77 1.40 -0.90
CA PRO A 29 -14.21 1.65 -0.93
C PRO A 29 -14.98 0.37 -1.27
N ARG A 30 -16.09 0.16 -0.57
CA ARG A 30 -17.06 -0.87 -0.95
C ARG A 30 -17.90 -0.38 -2.13
N ALA A 31 -18.68 -1.28 -2.73
CA ALA A 31 -19.53 -0.94 -3.87
C ALA A 31 -20.50 0.21 -3.56
N ASP A 32 -20.95 0.32 -2.31
CA ASP A 32 -21.87 1.38 -1.88
C ASP A 32 -21.13 2.67 -1.47
N GLY A 33 -19.80 2.71 -1.62
CA GLY A 33 -18.98 3.86 -1.28
C GLY A 33 -18.53 3.92 0.18
N THR A 34 -18.99 3.00 1.02
CA THR A 34 -18.54 3.00 2.43
C THR A 34 -17.12 2.48 2.54
N PRO A 35 -16.34 2.99 3.49
CA PRO A 35 -14.94 2.56 3.63
C PRO A 35 -14.82 1.20 4.31
N HIS A 36 -13.90 0.39 3.79
CA HIS A 36 -13.49 -0.88 4.39
C HIS A 36 -12.03 -0.73 4.82
N VAL A 37 -11.73 -0.98 6.09
CA VAL A 37 -10.39 -0.76 6.65
C VAL A 37 -9.89 -2.05 7.29
N VAL A 38 -8.71 -2.51 6.87
CA VAL A 38 -8.09 -3.72 7.41
C VAL A 38 -6.59 -3.53 7.55
N PRO A 39 -5.95 -4.26 8.49
CA PRO A 39 -4.49 -4.21 8.63
C PRO A 39 -3.79 -4.91 7.46
N VAL A 40 -2.68 -4.34 7.03
CA VAL A 40 -1.87 -4.88 5.93
C VAL A 40 -0.39 -4.59 6.19
N GLY A 41 0.48 -5.31 5.47
CA GLY A 41 1.85 -4.87 5.26
C GLY A 41 1.93 -4.16 3.91
N VAL A 42 2.69 -3.09 3.83
CA VAL A 42 2.83 -2.29 2.61
C VAL A 42 4.29 -2.02 2.31
N THR A 43 4.65 -2.02 1.04
CA THR A 43 5.98 -1.60 0.59
C THR A 43 5.84 -0.43 -0.37
N PHE A 44 6.89 0.37 -0.48
CA PHE A 44 6.89 1.53 -1.35
C PHE A 44 8.14 1.55 -2.20
N ASP A 45 7.95 1.77 -3.49
CA ASP A 45 9.01 1.92 -4.49
C ASP A 45 8.91 3.32 -5.07
N PRO A 46 9.70 4.28 -4.54
CA PRO A 46 9.61 5.67 -5.02
C PRO A 46 10.05 5.83 -6.47
N ALA A 47 10.98 5.00 -6.96
CA ALA A 47 11.41 5.07 -8.35
C ALA A 47 10.28 4.74 -9.34
N ALA A 48 9.44 3.77 -8.98
CA ALA A 48 8.28 3.40 -9.81
C ALA A 48 7.02 4.19 -9.45
N GLY A 49 7.01 4.87 -8.30
CA GLY A 49 5.82 5.55 -7.81
C GLY A 49 4.73 4.58 -7.37
N LEU A 50 5.11 3.38 -6.92
CA LEU A 50 4.18 2.32 -6.58
C LEU A 50 4.30 1.90 -5.12
N ALA A 51 3.15 1.75 -4.45
CA ALA A 51 3.05 1.01 -3.20
C ALA A 51 2.37 -0.32 -3.49
N ARG A 52 2.75 -1.37 -2.76
CA ARG A 52 2.26 -2.72 -3.02
C ARG A 52 1.79 -3.38 -1.74
N VAL A 53 0.66 -4.08 -1.84
CA VAL A 53 0.08 -4.88 -0.75
C VAL A 53 -0.21 -6.26 -1.32
N ILE A 54 0.37 -7.31 -0.72
CA ILE A 54 0.06 -8.68 -1.12
C ILE A 54 -1.14 -9.18 -0.34
N THR A 55 -1.97 -9.99 -0.98
CA THR A 55 -3.16 -10.57 -0.36
C THR A 55 -3.62 -11.78 -1.13
N SER A 56 -4.64 -12.46 -0.63
CA SER A 56 -5.29 -13.56 -1.36
C SER A 56 -6.37 -13.01 -2.29
N ALA A 57 -6.55 -13.66 -3.43
CA ALA A 57 -7.53 -13.24 -4.43
C ALA A 57 -8.96 -13.17 -3.88
N GLY A 58 -9.29 -14.03 -2.91
CA GLY A 58 -10.62 -14.05 -2.29
C GLY A 58 -10.85 -13.06 -1.18
N SER A 59 -9.84 -12.26 -0.78
CA SER A 59 -10.02 -11.29 0.28
C SER A 59 -10.97 -10.16 -0.13
N ALA A 60 -11.63 -9.54 0.85
CA ALA A 60 -12.54 -8.43 0.57
C ALA A 60 -11.83 -7.26 -0.12
N LYS A 61 -10.62 -6.90 0.36
CA LYS A 61 -9.86 -5.81 -0.25
C LYS A 61 -9.48 -6.09 -1.70
N ALA A 62 -9.12 -7.35 -2.02
CA ALA A 62 -8.82 -7.73 -3.39
C ALA A 62 -10.06 -7.62 -4.29
N ARG A 63 -11.22 -8.05 -3.78
CA ARG A 63 -12.48 -7.96 -4.53
C ARG A 63 -12.89 -6.51 -4.78
N HIS A 64 -12.71 -5.63 -3.78
CA HIS A 64 -13.03 -4.21 -3.94
C HIS A 64 -12.20 -3.58 -5.05
N VAL A 65 -10.90 -3.87 -5.07
CA VAL A 65 -9.99 -3.31 -6.08
C VAL A 65 -10.28 -3.93 -7.45
N ALA A 66 -10.51 -5.26 -7.51
CA ALA A 66 -10.80 -5.94 -8.77
C ALA A 66 -12.08 -5.40 -9.44
N ALA A 67 -13.09 -5.07 -8.65
CA ALA A 67 -14.35 -4.55 -9.16
C ALA A 67 -14.21 -3.21 -9.87
N ALA A 68 -13.18 -2.44 -9.56
CA ALA A 68 -12.92 -1.15 -10.19
C ALA A 68 -12.31 -1.29 -11.59
N GLY A 69 -11.75 -2.45 -11.92
CA GLY A 69 -11.15 -2.70 -13.23
C GLY A 69 -9.84 -1.95 -13.45
N PRO A 70 -9.42 -1.81 -14.73
CA PRO A 70 -8.08 -1.28 -15.06
C PRO A 70 -7.90 0.21 -14.74
N ASP A 71 -8.98 0.96 -14.61
CA ASP A 71 -8.87 2.39 -14.24
C ASP A 71 -8.53 2.59 -12.77
N GLY A 72 -8.69 1.55 -11.97
CA GLY A 72 -8.36 1.57 -10.56
C GLY A 72 -9.37 2.30 -9.69
N VAL A 73 -9.09 2.31 -8.39
CA VAL A 73 -9.96 2.90 -7.39
C VAL A 73 -9.11 3.69 -6.38
N PRO A 74 -9.60 4.83 -5.86
CA PRO A 74 -8.86 5.56 -4.83
C PRO A 74 -8.76 4.73 -3.55
N VAL A 75 -7.56 4.68 -2.98
CA VAL A 75 -7.28 3.99 -1.72
C VAL A 75 -6.34 4.82 -0.87
N ALA A 76 -6.23 4.46 0.40
CA ALA A 76 -5.27 5.06 1.31
C ALA A 76 -4.70 4.00 2.24
N VAL A 77 -3.41 4.13 2.54
CA VAL A 77 -2.71 3.23 3.46
C VAL A 77 -2.02 4.09 4.52
N CYS A 78 -2.36 3.86 5.78
CA CYS A 78 -1.79 4.62 6.89
C CYS A 78 -0.97 3.72 7.80
N GLN A 79 0.24 4.17 8.13
CA GLN A 79 1.15 3.51 9.05
C GLN A 79 1.37 4.43 10.26
N VAL A 80 1.46 3.85 11.45
CA VAL A 80 1.60 4.59 12.69
C VAL A 80 2.77 4.02 13.50
N ASP A 81 3.60 4.91 14.03
CA ASP A 81 4.68 4.56 14.95
C ASP A 81 4.67 5.61 16.07
N GLY A 82 3.94 5.30 17.14
CA GLY A 82 3.74 6.25 18.22
C GLY A 82 3.02 7.51 17.70
N ARG A 83 3.66 8.66 17.86
CA ARG A 83 3.09 9.93 17.36
C ARG A 83 3.41 10.20 15.89
N TRP A 84 4.28 9.40 15.31
CA TRP A 84 4.65 9.55 13.91
C TRP A 84 3.72 8.73 13.03
N TRP A 85 3.45 9.21 11.85
CA TRP A 85 2.55 8.51 10.93
C TRP A 85 2.84 8.90 9.49
N LEU A 86 2.47 8.02 8.57
CA LEU A 86 2.66 8.23 7.14
C LEU A 86 1.50 7.59 6.40
N THR A 87 0.79 8.38 5.63
CA THR A 87 -0.31 7.92 4.77
C THR A 87 0.09 8.01 3.32
N VAL A 88 -0.11 6.91 2.61
CA VAL A 88 0.04 6.83 1.15
C VAL A 88 -1.36 6.92 0.56
N GLU A 89 -1.56 7.86 -0.34
CA GLU A 89 -2.79 7.96 -1.12
C GLU A 89 -2.49 7.63 -2.56
N GLY A 90 -3.42 6.96 -3.21
CA GLY A 90 -3.21 6.61 -4.61
C GLY A 90 -4.37 5.87 -5.21
N ARG A 91 -4.11 5.34 -6.41
CA ARG A 91 -5.09 4.62 -7.19
C ARG A 91 -4.65 3.17 -7.32
N ALA A 92 -5.50 2.26 -6.90
CA ALA A 92 -5.16 0.84 -6.81
C ALA A 92 -5.73 0.05 -7.96
N VAL A 93 -4.92 -0.86 -8.50
CA VAL A 93 -5.35 -1.90 -9.43
C VAL A 93 -4.90 -3.25 -8.91
N LEU A 94 -5.59 -4.31 -9.30
CA LEU A 94 -5.22 -5.67 -8.91
C LEU A 94 -4.38 -6.30 -10.01
N ARG A 95 -3.23 -6.87 -9.63
CA ARG A 95 -2.36 -7.62 -10.53
C ARG A 95 -2.35 -9.08 -10.13
N ARG A 96 -2.49 -9.95 -11.10
CA ARG A 96 -2.51 -11.41 -10.90
C ARG A 96 -1.36 -12.11 -11.59
N ASP A 97 -0.65 -11.41 -12.48
CA ASP A 97 0.43 -12.01 -13.26
C ASP A 97 1.60 -12.40 -12.36
N PRO A 98 2.27 -13.53 -12.69
CA PRO A 98 3.35 -14.03 -11.85
C PRO A 98 4.50 -13.06 -11.60
N GLU A 99 4.83 -12.23 -12.58
CA GLU A 99 5.92 -11.25 -12.44
C GLU A 99 5.60 -10.19 -11.40
N SER A 100 4.40 -9.61 -11.44
CA SER A 100 3.97 -8.59 -10.47
C SER A 100 3.89 -9.17 -9.08
N VAL A 101 3.36 -10.40 -8.96
CA VAL A 101 3.24 -11.08 -7.67
C VAL A 101 4.63 -11.37 -7.09
N ALA A 102 5.55 -11.89 -7.91
CA ALA A 102 6.91 -12.20 -7.46
C ALA A 102 7.66 -10.95 -6.99
N GLU A 103 7.54 -9.84 -7.70
CA GLU A 103 8.17 -8.59 -7.31
C GLU A 103 7.60 -8.09 -5.98
N ALA A 104 6.28 -8.16 -5.80
CA ALA A 104 5.63 -7.75 -4.57
C ALA A 104 6.06 -8.62 -3.38
N GLU A 105 6.18 -9.93 -3.60
CA GLU A 105 6.64 -10.87 -2.56
C GLU A 105 8.08 -10.58 -2.16
N ARG A 106 8.93 -10.28 -3.14
CA ARG A 106 10.34 -9.95 -2.87
C ARG A 106 10.44 -8.70 -2.00
N ARG A 107 9.71 -7.65 -2.33
CA ARG A 107 9.72 -6.40 -1.57
C ARG A 107 9.12 -6.57 -0.17
N TYR A 108 8.07 -7.38 -0.06
CA TYR A 108 7.48 -7.72 1.23
C TYR A 108 8.50 -8.43 2.12
N ALA A 109 9.25 -9.38 1.56
CA ALA A 109 10.26 -10.12 2.31
C ALA A 109 11.38 -9.21 2.82
N GLU A 110 11.76 -8.21 2.05
CA GLU A 110 12.79 -7.25 2.47
C GLU A 110 12.35 -6.40 3.67
N ARG A 111 11.09 -6.01 3.72
CA ARG A 111 10.59 -5.16 4.80
C ARG A 111 10.08 -5.93 6.01
N TYR A 112 9.43 -7.05 5.79
CA TYR A 112 8.76 -7.83 6.83
C TYR A 112 9.41 -9.18 7.04
N ARG A 113 9.04 -10.15 6.24
CA ARG A 113 9.59 -11.51 6.26
C ARG A 113 9.15 -12.22 4.99
N THR A 114 9.79 -13.35 4.69
CA THR A 114 9.36 -14.19 3.57
C THR A 114 7.91 -14.62 3.78
N PRO A 115 7.00 -14.28 2.86
CA PRO A 115 5.60 -14.67 3.02
C PRO A 115 5.43 -16.18 2.82
N ARG A 116 4.39 -16.73 3.47
CA ARG A 116 4.07 -18.16 3.28
C ARG A 116 3.67 -18.40 1.84
N PRO A 117 3.99 -19.58 1.26
CA PRO A 117 3.50 -19.91 -0.07
C PRO A 117 1.98 -19.80 -0.13
N ASN A 118 1.48 -19.14 -1.18
CA ASN A 118 0.05 -18.94 -1.37
C ASN A 118 -0.25 -18.90 -2.86
N PRO A 119 -0.82 -20.00 -3.44
CA PRO A 119 -1.11 -20.03 -4.88
C PRO A 119 -2.21 -19.05 -5.31
N GLU A 120 -2.99 -18.54 -4.35
CA GLU A 120 -4.03 -17.55 -4.60
C GLU A 120 -3.55 -16.12 -4.41
N ARG A 121 -2.24 -15.93 -4.27
CA ARG A 121 -1.70 -14.59 -4.00
C ARG A 121 -1.85 -13.68 -5.19
N VAL A 122 -2.29 -12.47 -4.89
CA VAL A 122 -2.38 -11.36 -5.83
C VAL A 122 -1.74 -10.13 -5.20
N VAL A 123 -1.50 -9.10 -5.99
CA VAL A 123 -0.97 -7.85 -5.47
C VAL A 123 -1.90 -6.69 -5.80
N ILE A 124 -2.14 -5.87 -4.79
CA ILE A 124 -2.78 -4.57 -4.96
C ILE A 124 -1.65 -3.58 -5.23
N GLU A 125 -1.57 -3.08 -6.46
CA GLU A 125 -0.60 -2.05 -6.85
C GLU A 125 -1.26 -0.69 -6.76
N ILE A 126 -0.63 0.20 -6.01
CA ILE A 126 -1.14 1.54 -5.78
C ILE A 126 -0.23 2.53 -6.48
N ALA A 127 -0.76 3.19 -7.52
CA ALA A 127 -0.06 4.30 -8.13
C ALA A 127 -0.17 5.50 -7.18
N VAL A 128 0.93 5.88 -6.57
CA VAL A 128 0.94 6.86 -5.49
C VAL A 128 0.74 8.26 -6.04
N THR A 129 -0.29 8.94 -5.56
CA THR A 129 -0.60 10.33 -5.95
C THR A 129 -0.23 11.34 -4.87
N GLY A 130 -0.02 10.88 -3.65
CA GLY A 130 0.39 11.77 -2.57
C GLY A 130 0.81 11.02 -1.32
N LEU A 131 1.66 11.67 -0.55
CA LEU A 131 2.10 11.21 0.76
C LEU A 131 1.80 12.31 1.77
N LEU A 132 1.19 11.95 2.88
CA LEU A 132 0.98 12.85 4.00
C LEU A 132 1.58 12.23 5.23
N GLY A 133 2.02 13.07 6.17
CA GLY A 133 2.46 12.51 7.41
C GLY A 133 3.14 13.50 8.32
N SER A 134 3.50 12.99 9.49
CA SER A 134 4.33 13.68 10.45
C SER A 134 5.44 12.70 10.84
N LEU A 135 6.66 13.00 10.44
CA LEU A 135 7.80 12.11 10.59
C LEU A 135 8.87 12.74 11.46
N PRO A 136 9.70 11.91 12.15
CA PRO A 136 10.81 12.44 12.94
C PRO A 136 11.84 13.10 12.02
N GLY A 137 12.48 14.09 12.53
CA GLY A 137 13.52 14.78 11.81
C GLY A 137 13.49 16.23 12.01
#